data_47c744fd5ec8bf72c9f853a4546fe3a6
#
_entry.id   47c744fd5ec8bf72c9f853a4546fe3a6
#
_cell.length_a   1.000
_cell.length_b   1.000
_cell.length_c   1.000
_cell.angle_alpha   90.00
_cell.angle_beta   90.00
_cell.angle_gamma   90.00
#
_symmetry.space_group_name_H-M   'P 1'
#
loop_
_entity.id
_entity.type
_entity.pdbx_description
1 polymer ?
#
loop_
_entity_poly.entity_id
_entity_poly.type
_entity_poly.pdbx_seq_one_letter_code
_entity_poly.pdbx_strand_id
1 'polypeptide(L)'
;GFELELSHRNRVGDFSYAVKGNVSFTRRKTLYYERAESGNSYLNWRQNNNDRFNSIWWGYGEGGRITSWDQLYYNPVYIGRGSVMGDYLYEDWNGDGWINDLDVHPIGYTDMVPMVNFGLTISASWKGIDFSMLWQGSGNRYIIAREFLQEPLWARTNAISEHMDRWHPADPTANPYDPATKWVAGEYGYTGSTANPNSEHGLQNARYLRLKNLEIGYSLPKKWLTKVGIENVRIYASAYNPVSYTHLRAHETTLHL
;
A
#
# COMPACT_ATOMS: atom_id res chain seq x y z
N GLY A 1 -4.02 21.81 4.35
CA GLY A 1 -5.05 20.81 4.08
C GLY A 1 -6.40 21.46 3.84
N PHE A 2 -7.33 20.67 3.35
CA PHE A 2 -8.73 21.07 3.24
C PHE A 2 -9.62 19.87 3.61
N GLU A 3 -10.85 20.18 4.01
CA GLU A 3 -11.89 19.20 4.26
C GLU A 3 -13.19 19.69 3.63
N LEU A 4 -13.91 18.79 2.96
CA LEU A 4 -15.22 19.03 2.38
C LEU A 4 -16.18 17.96 2.88
N GLU A 5 -17.32 18.40 3.40
CA GLU A 5 -18.42 17.53 3.78
C GLU A 5 -19.69 18.00 3.06
N LEU A 6 -20.36 17.07 2.42
CA LEU A 6 -21.64 17.28 1.75
C LEU A 6 -22.66 16.29 2.29
N SER A 7 -23.85 16.79 2.58
CA SER A 7 -24.96 15.95 3.00
C SER A 7 -26.25 16.35 2.31
N HIS A 8 -27.02 15.33 1.94
CA HIS A 8 -28.36 15.51 1.38
C HIS A 8 -29.31 14.53 2.05
N ARG A 9 -30.47 15.02 2.45
CA ARG A 9 -31.57 14.20 2.97
C ARG A 9 -32.88 14.63 2.34
N ASN A 10 -33.73 13.64 2.05
CA ASN A 10 -35.05 13.90 1.53
C ASN A 10 -36.03 12.80 1.95
N ARG A 11 -37.33 13.13 1.82
CA ARG A 11 -38.41 12.18 2.05
C ARG A 11 -39.45 12.32 0.94
N VAL A 12 -39.82 11.19 0.35
CA VAL A 12 -40.84 11.10 -0.68
C VAL A 12 -41.87 10.05 -0.24
N GLY A 13 -43.02 10.50 0.25
CA GLY A 13 -44.03 9.63 0.84
C GLY A 13 -43.50 8.88 2.06
N ASP A 14 -43.52 7.53 2.01
CA ASP A 14 -43.01 6.65 3.06
C ASP A 14 -41.51 6.38 2.95
N PHE A 15 -40.87 6.78 1.85
CA PHE A 15 -39.43 6.58 1.63
C PHE A 15 -38.66 7.80 2.10
N SER A 16 -37.68 7.58 2.98
CA SER A 16 -36.72 8.60 3.37
C SER A 16 -35.30 8.10 3.15
N TYR A 17 -34.40 9.01 2.76
CA TYR A 17 -33.00 8.70 2.58
C TYR A 17 -32.10 9.85 3.01
N ALA A 18 -30.88 9.51 3.36
CA ALA A 18 -29.80 10.46 3.57
C ALA A 18 -28.50 9.91 2.97
N VAL A 19 -27.79 10.81 2.31
CA VAL A 19 -26.45 10.56 1.78
C VAL A 19 -25.52 11.61 2.35
N LYS A 20 -24.41 11.19 2.92
CA LYS A 20 -23.38 12.05 3.48
C LYS A 20 -22.02 11.60 2.96
N GLY A 21 -21.31 12.50 2.29
CA GLY A 21 -19.95 12.27 1.81
C GLY A 21 -18.99 13.27 2.44
N ASN A 22 -17.80 12.81 2.76
CA ASN A 22 -16.70 13.67 3.18
C ASN A 22 -15.40 13.26 2.49
N VAL A 23 -14.57 14.27 2.22
CA VAL A 23 -13.19 14.07 1.75
C VAL A 23 -12.29 15.07 2.45
N SER A 24 -11.15 14.60 2.89
CA SER A 24 -10.11 15.44 3.47
C SER A 24 -8.78 15.21 2.77
N PHE A 25 -8.02 16.28 2.62
CA PHE A 25 -6.65 16.26 2.14
C PHE A 25 -5.76 16.98 3.14
N THR A 26 -4.71 16.28 3.59
CA THR A 26 -3.77 16.85 4.56
C THR A 26 -2.35 16.52 4.16
N ARG A 27 -1.49 17.54 4.20
CA ARG A 27 -0.07 17.37 3.92
C ARG A 27 0.73 18.34 4.80
N ARG A 28 1.78 17.83 5.44
CA ARG A 28 2.68 18.63 6.27
C ARG A 28 3.81 19.21 5.44
N LYS A 29 4.19 20.44 5.74
CA LYS A 29 5.29 21.16 5.10
C LYS A 29 6.23 21.70 6.17
N THR A 30 7.53 21.46 6.01
CA THR A 30 8.55 22.11 6.82
C THR A 30 8.80 23.49 6.23
N LEU A 31 8.64 24.53 7.02
CA LEU A 31 8.91 25.90 6.57
C LEU A 31 10.39 26.23 6.69
N TYR A 32 11.00 25.85 7.80
CA TYR A 32 12.42 26.10 8.06
C TYR A 32 13.04 24.96 8.88
N TYR A 33 14.23 24.59 8.51
CA TYR A 33 15.08 23.65 9.22
C TYR A 33 16.54 24.04 8.99
N GLU A 34 17.28 24.33 10.06
CA GLU A 34 18.69 24.67 10.00
C GLU A 34 19.55 23.41 9.80
N ARG A 35 20.49 23.49 8.87
CA ARG A 35 21.43 22.39 8.62
C ARG A 35 22.72 22.92 7.97
N ALA A 36 23.81 22.19 8.18
CA ALA A 36 25.05 22.43 7.46
C ALA A 36 24.93 22.02 5.99
N GLU A 37 25.56 22.74 5.11
CA GLU A 37 25.68 22.39 3.71
C GLU A 37 26.73 21.30 3.51
N SER A 38 26.45 20.37 2.58
CA SER A 38 27.44 19.41 2.09
C SER A 38 28.19 19.98 0.89
N GLY A 39 29.37 19.44 0.57
CA GLY A 39 30.13 19.84 -0.61
C GLY A 39 29.53 19.46 -1.95
N ASN A 40 28.41 18.74 -1.97
CA ASN A 40 27.74 18.25 -3.17
C ASN A 40 26.37 18.92 -3.33
N SER A 41 26.11 19.54 -4.48
CA SER A 41 24.88 20.28 -4.76
C SER A 41 23.64 19.39 -4.75
N TYR A 42 23.73 18.15 -5.25
CA TYR A 42 22.63 17.19 -5.23
C TYR A 42 22.27 16.77 -3.81
N LEU A 43 23.26 16.46 -2.97
CA LEU A 43 23.05 16.15 -1.56
C LEU A 43 22.46 17.33 -0.79
N ASN A 44 22.90 18.56 -1.10
CA ASN A 44 22.30 19.76 -0.53
C ASN A 44 20.83 19.89 -0.89
N TRP A 45 20.47 19.69 -2.16
CA TRP A 45 19.09 19.72 -2.60
C TRP A 45 18.26 18.59 -1.95
N ARG A 46 18.78 17.36 -1.95
CA ARG A 46 18.08 16.19 -1.38
C ARG A 46 17.78 16.35 0.10
N GLN A 47 18.75 16.80 0.85
CA GLN A 47 18.65 16.95 2.30
C GLN A 47 17.99 18.26 2.74
N ASN A 48 17.79 19.22 1.85
CA ASN A 48 17.13 20.47 2.17
C ASN A 48 15.64 20.26 2.39
N ASN A 49 15.19 20.39 3.64
CA ASN A 49 13.78 20.28 4.02
C ASN A 49 13.06 21.63 4.07
N ASN A 50 13.76 22.75 3.84
CA ASN A 50 13.15 24.08 3.87
C ASN A 50 12.17 24.24 2.72
N ASP A 51 10.99 24.74 3.05
CA ASP A 51 9.86 24.93 2.13
C ASP A 51 9.44 23.66 1.40
N ARG A 52 9.67 22.47 2.02
CA ARG A 52 9.42 21.16 1.45
C ARG A 52 8.35 20.39 2.22
N PHE A 53 7.57 19.59 1.50
CA PHE A 53 6.65 18.65 2.10
C PHE A 53 7.38 17.46 2.75
N ASN A 54 6.95 17.05 3.94
CA ASN A 54 7.63 16.05 4.75
C ASN A 54 7.40 14.61 4.31
N SER A 55 6.30 14.36 3.60
CA SER A 55 5.87 13.01 3.23
C SER A 55 6.47 12.54 1.89
N ILE A 56 7.72 12.90 1.60
CA ILE A 56 8.43 12.42 0.42
C ILE A 56 9.28 11.23 0.84
N TRP A 57 9.13 10.13 0.12
CA TRP A 57 10.03 9.00 0.26
C TRP A 57 11.17 9.09 -0.75
N TRP A 58 12.39 9.00 -0.24
CA TRP A 58 13.62 9.04 -1.01
C TRP A 58 14.20 7.64 -1.10
N GLY A 59 14.49 7.17 -2.30
CA GLY A 59 15.02 5.84 -2.54
C GLY A 59 15.52 5.66 -3.95
N TYR A 60 15.85 4.42 -4.27
CA TYR A 60 16.29 4.03 -5.60
C TYR A 60 15.08 3.71 -6.48
N GLY A 61 15.08 4.19 -7.73
CA GLY A 61 14.13 3.79 -8.75
C GLY A 61 14.29 2.33 -9.13
N GLU A 62 13.19 1.71 -9.58
CA GLU A 62 13.15 0.31 -9.98
C GLU A 62 13.63 0.14 -11.43
N GLY A 63 14.71 -0.62 -11.64
CA GLY A 63 15.17 -1.06 -12.95
C GLY A 63 14.66 -2.45 -13.36
N GLY A 64 13.82 -3.09 -12.54
CA GLY A 64 13.31 -4.44 -12.76
C GLY A 64 14.18 -5.54 -12.12
N ARG A 65 14.28 -6.68 -12.80
CA ARG A 65 15.06 -7.85 -12.39
C ARG A 65 16.13 -8.17 -13.40
N ILE A 66 17.23 -8.75 -12.95
CA ILE A 66 18.24 -9.31 -13.83
C ILE A 66 17.70 -10.60 -14.44
N THR A 67 17.45 -10.59 -15.75
CA THR A 67 16.86 -11.71 -16.50
C THR A 67 17.82 -12.30 -17.55
N SER A 68 18.94 -11.65 -17.77
CA SER A 68 19.96 -12.10 -18.72
C SER A 68 21.38 -11.79 -18.23
N TRP A 69 22.35 -12.54 -18.74
CA TRP A 69 23.76 -12.31 -18.46
C TRP A 69 24.27 -10.99 -19.02
N ASP A 70 23.69 -10.53 -20.15
CA ASP A 70 24.02 -9.22 -20.73
C ASP A 70 23.62 -8.09 -19.76
N GLN A 71 22.44 -8.20 -19.13
CA GLN A 71 22.03 -7.23 -18.10
C GLN A 71 22.98 -7.26 -16.90
N LEU A 72 23.38 -8.46 -16.44
CA LEU A 72 24.33 -8.58 -15.33
C LEU A 72 25.68 -7.94 -15.65
N TYR A 73 26.12 -7.99 -16.91
CA TYR A 73 27.41 -7.49 -17.34
C TYR A 73 27.41 -5.99 -17.66
N TYR A 74 26.35 -5.48 -18.30
CA TYR A 74 26.30 -4.10 -18.82
C TYR A 74 25.53 -3.12 -17.94
N ASN A 75 24.71 -3.59 -17.00
CA ASN A 75 23.99 -2.66 -16.13
C ASN A 75 24.90 -2.02 -15.07
N PRO A 76 24.54 -0.81 -14.64
CA PRO A 76 25.22 -0.15 -13.55
C PRO A 76 25.32 -1.02 -12.29
N VAL A 77 26.46 -0.95 -11.64
CA VAL A 77 26.79 -1.81 -10.49
C VAL A 77 26.26 -1.19 -9.20
N TYR A 78 25.47 -1.96 -8.44
CA TYR A 78 25.07 -1.56 -7.10
C TYR A 78 26.23 -1.73 -6.13
N ILE A 79 26.75 -0.61 -5.60
CA ILE A 79 27.96 -0.58 -4.79
C ILE A 79 27.83 -1.46 -3.54
N GLY A 80 28.80 -2.33 -3.36
CA GLY A 80 28.94 -3.20 -2.17
C GLY A 80 28.10 -4.47 -2.20
N ARG A 81 27.43 -4.80 -3.29
CA ARG A 81 26.62 -6.01 -3.43
C ARG A 81 26.93 -6.76 -4.70
N GLY A 82 27.14 -8.08 -4.58
CA GLY A 82 27.20 -8.97 -5.73
C GLY A 82 25.78 -9.28 -6.22
N SER A 83 25.60 -9.32 -7.53
CA SER A 83 24.32 -9.62 -8.16
C SER A 83 24.37 -10.93 -8.91
N VAL A 84 23.26 -11.63 -8.97
CA VAL A 84 23.03 -12.82 -9.79
C VAL A 84 21.71 -12.69 -10.54
N MET A 85 21.38 -13.68 -11.37
CA MET A 85 20.08 -13.74 -12.03
C MET A 85 18.93 -13.68 -11.03
N GLY A 86 17.91 -12.93 -11.36
CA GLY A 86 16.73 -12.72 -10.52
C GLY A 86 16.89 -11.66 -9.43
N ASP A 87 18.08 -11.09 -9.24
CA ASP A 87 18.29 -10.01 -8.30
C ASP A 87 17.73 -8.68 -8.82
N TYR A 88 17.63 -7.69 -7.92
CA TYR A 88 17.05 -6.39 -8.21
C TYR A 88 17.99 -5.52 -9.02
N LEU A 89 17.44 -4.84 -10.01
CA LEU A 89 18.08 -3.74 -10.72
C LEU A 89 17.55 -2.42 -10.21
N TYR A 90 18.43 -1.41 -10.19
CA TYR A 90 18.10 -0.04 -9.83
C TYR A 90 18.42 0.90 -10.97
N GLU A 91 17.72 2.03 -10.98
CA GLU A 91 17.93 3.08 -11.95
C GLU A 91 19.21 3.87 -11.60
N ASP A 92 20.10 4.02 -12.57
CA ASP A 92 21.23 4.96 -12.52
C ASP A 92 20.68 6.34 -12.85
N TRP A 93 20.27 7.08 -11.82
CA TRP A 93 19.61 8.37 -11.95
C TRP A 93 20.52 9.46 -12.49
N ASN A 94 21.80 9.44 -12.13
CA ASN A 94 22.76 10.42 -12.55
C ASN A 94 23.55 10.02 -13.81
N GLY A 95 23.48 8.76 -14.25
CA GLY A 95 24.13 8.24 -15.46
C GLY A 95 25.65 8.04 -15.31
N ASP A 96 26.15 7.84 -14.10
CA ASP A 96 27.60 7.67 -13.86
C ASP A 96 28.09 6.21 -13.94
N GLY A 97 27.18 5.24 -14.12
CA GLY A 97 27.46 3.82 -14.21
C GLY A 97 27.53 3.11 -12.86
N TRP A 98 27.26 3.78 -11.76
CA TRP A 98 27.30 3.24 -10.41
C TRP A 98 26.00 3.54 -9.67
N ILE A 99 25.39 2.55 -9.04
CA ILE A 99 24.24 2.77 -8.18
C ILE A 99 24.72 3.07 -6.76
N ASN A 100 24.51 4.30 -6.31
CA ASN A 100 24.98 4.80 -5.03
C ASN A 100 24.05 5.88 -4.47
N ASP A 101 24.47 6.58 -3.42
CA ASP A 101 23.66 7.62 -2.76
C ASP A 101 23.26 8.81 -3.67
N LEU A 102 23.94 9.00 -4.80
CA LEU A 102 23.60 10.05 -5.75
C LEU A 102 22.43 9.69 -6.66
N ASP A 103 22.02 8.41 -6.70
CA ASP A 103 20.86 7.92 -7.46
C ASP A 103 19.57 7.93 -6.63
N VAL A 104 19.67 8.22 -5.35
CA VAL A 104 18.51 8.29 -4.46
C VAL A 104 17.68 9.53 -4.77
N HIS A 105 16.47 9.36 -5.28
CA HIS A 105 15.54 10.41 -5.69
C HIS A 105 14.15 10.21 -5.07
N PRO A 106 13.18 11.12 -5.25
CA PRO A 106 11.83 10.95 -4.76
C PRO A 106 11.12 9.80 -5.49
N ILE A 107 10.72 8.75 -4.76
CA ILE A 107 10.05 7.58 -5.32
C ILE A 107 8.58 7.43 -4.88
N GLY A 108 8.14 8.19 -3.89
CA GLY A 108 6.75 8.09 -3.43
C GLY A 108 6.46 8.94 -2.22
N TYR A 109 5.29 8.67 -1.64
CA TYR A 109 4.81 9.33 -0.43
C TYR A 109 4.63 8.28 0.66
N THR A 110 5.34 8.48 1.76
CA THR A 110 5.16 7.65 2.95
C THR A 110 4.79 8.55 4.12
N ASP A 111 3.60 8.41 4.62
CA ASP A 111 3.21 9.03 5.88
C ASP A 111 2.37 8.02 6.66
N MET A 112 2.48 8.09 7.99
CA MET A 112 1.61 7.30 8.88
C MET A 112 0.14 7.68 8.68
N VAL A 113 -0.13 8.91 8.25
CA VAL A 113 -1.47 9.42 7.96
C VAL A 113 -1.63 9.53 6.43
N PRO A 114 -2.62 8.86 5.84
CA PRO A 114 -2.91 9.03 4.41
C PRO A 114 -3.19 10.49 4.06
N MET A 115 -2.68 10.96 2.92
CA MET A 115 -2.92 12.33 2.49
C MET A 115 -4.38 12.58 2.13
N VAL A 116 -5.05 11.60 1.55
CA VAL A 116 -6.47 11.66 1.21
C VAL A 116 -7.24 10.66 2.05
N ASN A 117 -8.28 11.13 2.74
CA ASN A 117 -9.25 10.27 3.41
C ASN A 117 -10.64 10.66 2.93
N PHE A 118 -11.49 9.66 2.72
CA PHE A 118 -12.86 9.88 2.31
C PHE A 118 -13.81 8.88 2.94
N GLY A 119 -15.04 9.30 3.11
CA GLY A 119 -16.13 8.48 3.62
C GLY A 119 -17.42 8.77 2.90
N LEU A 120 -18.27 7.75 2.76
CA LEU A 120 -19.61 7.85 2.21
C LEU A 120 -20.58 7.05 3.08
N THR A 121 -21.54 7.75 3.68
CA THR A 121 -22.63 7.15 4.42
C THR A 121 -23.90 7.24 3.60
N ILE A 122 -24.60 6.15 3.42
CA ILE A 122 -25.92 6.08 2.80
C ILE A 122 -26.86 5.41 3.79
N SER A 123 -27.99 6.03 4.02
CA SER A 123 -29.07 5.45 4.81
C SER A 123 -30.41 5.65 4.10
N ALA A 124 -31.30 4.68 4.25
CA ALA A 124 -32.63 4.74 3.70
C ALA A 124 -33.63 4.04 4.64
N SER A 125 -34.87 4.49 4.63
CA SER A 125 -35.95 3.79 5.32
C SER A 125 -37.24 3.83 4.50
N TRP A 126 -37.98 2.71 4.55
CA TRP A 126 -39.24 2.55 3.84
C TRP A 126 -40.14 1.53 4.53
N LYS A 127 -41.33 1.97 4.97
CA LYS A 127 -42.36 1.09 5.56
C LYS A 127 -41.87 0.14 6.66
N GLY A 128 -41.00 0.63 7.54
CA GLY A 128 -40.42 -0.15 8.63
C GLY A 128 -39.12 -0.87 8.30
N ILE A 129 -38.75 -0.96 7.03
CA ILE A 129 -37.41 -1.42 6.62
C ILE A 129 -36.46 -0.21 6.73
N ASP A 130 -35.28 -0.41 7.33
CA ASP A 130 -34.20 0.54 7.36
C ASP A 130 -32.90 -0.10 6.87
N PHE A 131 -32.10 0.70 6.22
CA PHE A 131 -30.82 0.31 5.62
C PHE A 131 -29.79 1.38 5.91
N SER A 132 -28.59 0.97 6.26
CA SER A 132 -27.45 1.88 6.32
C SER A 132 -26.17 1.21 5.86
N MET A 133 -25.31 1.98 5.20
CA MET A 133 -23.96 1.54 4.86
C MET A 133 -22.97 2.70 5.02
N LEU A 134 -21.74 2.35 5.44
CA LEU A 134 -20.61 3.24 5.58
C LEU A 134 -19.44 2.72 4.76
N TRP A 135 -19.07 3.48 3.75
CA TRP A 135 -17.83 3.30 3.01
C TRP A 135 -16.74 4.20 3.56
N GLN A 136 -15.53 3.67 3.63
CA GLN A 136 -14.34 4.40 4.04
C GLN A 136 -13.19 4.05 3.13
N GLY A 137 -12.42 5.05 2.73
CA GLY A 137 -11.24 4.85 1.92
C GLY A 137 -10.13 5.83 2.22
N SER A 138 -8.94 5.48 1.75
CA SER A 138 -7.79 6.38 1.77
C SER A 138 -6.99 6.27 0.48
N GLY A 139 -6.42 7.41 0.08
CA GLY A 139 -5.57 7.53 -1.10
C GLY A 139 -4.23 8.17 -0.79
N ASN A 140 -3.33 8.15 -1.76
CA ASN A 140 -1.99 8.73 -1.68
C ASN A 140 -1.26 8.29 -0.39
N ARG A 141 -1.19 6.98 -0.19
CA ARG A 141 -0.46 6.35 0.89
C ARG A 141 0.38 5.22 0.34
N TYR A 142 1.65 5.24 0.69
CA TYR A 142 2.56 4.13 0.47
C TYR A 142 3.07 3.64 1.82
N ILE A 143 3.39 2.38 1.89
CA ILE A 143 4.10 1.77 3.00
C ILE A 143 5.35 1.09 2.46
N ILE A 144 6.36 0.98 3.29
CA ILE A 144 7.54 0.21 2.93
C ILE A 144 7.39 -1.21 3.50
N ALA A 145 7.60 -2.20 2.66
CA ALA A 145 7.81 -3.56 3.13
C ALA A 145 9.11 -3.59 3.93
N ARG A 146 9.04 -4.13 5.15
CA ARG A 146 10.25 -4.27 5.96
C ARG A 146 11.20 -5.29 5.34
N GLU A 147 12.46 -5.17 5.67
CA GLU A 147 13.56 -5.96 5.12
C GLU A 147 13.27 -7.46 5.16
N PHE A 148 12.75 -7.98 6.27
CA PHE A 148 12.40 -9.39 6.42
C PHE A 148 11.24 -9.86 5.51
N LEU A 149 10.47 -8.93 4.92
CA LEU A 149 9.45 -9.23 3.91
C LEU A 149 10.01 -9.23 2.49
N GLN A 150 11.21 -8.70 2.28
CA GLN A 150 11.85 -8.60 0.97
C GLN A 150 12.99 -9.60 0.79
N GLU A 151 13.66 -9.94 1.88
CA GLU A 151 14.86 -10.77 1.88
C GLU A 151 14.72 -11.94 2.86
N PRO A 152 14.83 -13.19 2.38
CA PRO A 152 14.84 -14.34 3.26
C PRO A 152 16.05 -14.29 4.20
N LEU A 153 15.84 -14.69 5.44
CA LEU A 153 16.88 -14.78 6.47
C LEU A 153 17.54 -13.43 6.85
N TRP A 154 16.88 -12.29 6.54
CA TRP A 154 17.36 -10.96 6.91
C TRP A 154 17.71 -10.90 8.40
N ALA A 155 18.90 -10.36 8.71
CA ALA A 155 19.38 -10.16 10.07
C ALA A 155 19.21 -11.40 10.99
N ARG A 156 19.33 -12.61 10.43
CA ARG A 156 19.16 -13.91 11.11
C ARG A 156 17.71 -14.21 11.51
N THR A 157 16.74 -13.59 10.87
CA THR A 157 15.32 -13.98 11.00
C THR A 157 15.02 -15.23 10.16
N ASN A 158 13.83 -15.80 10.35
CA ASN A 158 13.36 -16.89 9.49
C ASN A 158 12.90 -16.38 8.13
N ALA A 159 12.93 -17.25 7.12
CA ALA A 159 12.21 -17.01 5.88
C ALA A 159 10.69 -17.19 6.12
N ILE A 160 9.88 -16.42 5.39
CA ILE A 160 8.42 -16.57 5.36
C ILE A 160 8.02 -17.46 4.18
N SER A 161 6.79 -17.98 4.20
CA SER A 161 6.27 -18.87 3.13
C SER A 161 6.31 -18.22 1.75
N GLU A 162 6.06 -16.92 1.70
CA GLU A 162 6.05 -16.11 0.48
C GLU A 162 7.41 -16.13 -0.24
N HIS A 163 8.51 -16.26 0.48
CA HIS A 163 9.85 -16.38 -0.10
C HIS A 163 10.08 -17.69 -0.88
N MET A 164 9.14 -18.62 -0.86
CA MET A 164 9.18 -19.79 -1.74
C MET A 164 8.99 -19.40 -3.21
N ASP A 165 8.26 -18.30 -3.45
CA ASP A 165 8.08 -17.69 -4.78
C ASP A 165 9.27 -16.76 -5.11
N ARG A 166 10.47 -17.28 -5.14
CA ARG A 166 11.67 -16.53 -5.50
C ARG A 166 12.29 -17.05 -6.78
N TRP A 167 13.08 -16.22 -7.42
CA TRP A 167 13.97 -16.68 -8.48
C TRP A 167 14.89 -17.79 -7.96
N HIS A 168 15.03 -18.85 -8.72
CA HIS A 168 15.92 -19.96 -8.36
C HIS A 168 16.36 -20.76 -9.59
N PRO A 169 17.52 -21.44 -9.55
CA PRO A 169 17.89 -22.41 -10.57
C PRO A 169 16.83 -23.52 -10.67
N ALA A 170 16.52 -23.95 -11.91
CA ALA A 170 15.60 -25.06 -12.15
C ALA A 170 16.12 -26.38 -11.55
N ASP A 171 17.43 -26.56 -11.55
CA ASP A 171 18.14 -27.61 -10.79
C ASP A 171 18.75 -26.97 -9.54
N PRO A 172 18.30 -27.33 -8.32
CA PRO A 172 18.82 -26.76 -7.08
C PRO A 172 20.32 -26.98 -6.85
N THR A 173 20.92 -27.93 -7.57
CA THR A 173 22.37 -28.26 -7.47
C THR A 173 23.20 -27.51 -8.51
N ALA A 174 22.56 -26.82 -9.46
CA ALA A 174 23.26 -26.07 -10.50
C ALA A 174 24.04 -24.89 -9.90
N ASN A 175 25.18 -24.59 -10.50
CA ASN A 175 25.93 -23.39 -10.14
C ASN A 175 25.20 -22.12 -10.60
N PRO A 176 24.78 -21.23 -9.69
CA PRO A 176 24.06 -20.00 -10.05
C PRO A 176 24.89 -19.00 -10.86
N TYR A 177 26.20 -19.17 -10.91
CA TYR A 177 27.13 -18.33 -11.67
C TYR A 177 27.50 -18.92 -13.04
N ASP A 178 26.93 -20.06 -13.41
CA ASP A 178 27.13 -20.66 -14.73
C ASP A 178 26.11 -20.11 -15.73
N PRO A 179 26.55 -19.51 -16.86
CA PRO A 179 25.65 -19.04 -17.91
C PRO A 179 24.71 -20.09 -18.49
N ALA A 180 25.04 -21.37 -18.39
CA ALA A 180 24.19 -22.47 -18.83
C ALA A 180 23.05 -22.83 -17.85
N THR A 181 23.09 -22.30 -16.63
CA THR A 181 22.05 -22.56 -15.62
C THR A 181 20.71 -21.99 -16.06
N LYS A 182 19.70 -22.85 -16.10
CA LYS A 182 18.31 -22.46 -16.37
C LYS A 182 17.68 -21.95 -15.10
N TRP A 183 16.93 -20.83 -15.21
CA TRP A 183 16.30 -20.16 -14.08
C TRP A 183 14.78 -20.26 -14.15
N VAL A 184 14.16 -20.37 -13.00
CA VAL A 184 12.70 -20.23 -12.79
C VAL A 184 12.47 -18.87 -12.16
N ALA A 185 11.62 -18.08 -12.81
CA ALA A 185 11.26 -16.75 -12.32
C ALA A 185 10.30 -16.83 -11.12
N GLY A 186 10.43 -15.88 -10.19
CA GLY A 186 9.57 -15.70 -9.03
C GLY A 186 9.42 -14.23 -8.67
N GLU A 187 8.63 -13.94 -7.67
CA GLU A 187 8.38 -12.56 -7.19
C GLU A 187 9.62 -11.99 -6.46
N TYR A 188 10.33 -12.82 -5.68
CA TYR A 188 11.49 -12.39 -4.87
C TYR A 188 12.80 -12.64 -5.60
N GLY A 189 13.82 -11.86 -5.25
CA GLY A 189 15.19 -12.11 -5.72
C GLY A 189 15.74 -13.44 -5.22
N TYR A 190 16.73 -13.99 -5.93
CA TYR A 190 17.34 -15.28 -5.58
C TYR A 190 18.01 -15.24 -4.22
N THR A 191 18.91 -14.30 -4.00
CA THR A 191 19.66 -14.18 -2.75
C THR A 191 19.10 -13.13 -1.81
N GLY A 192 18.31 -12.17 -2.33
CA GLY A 192 17.93 -10.98 -1.62
C GLY A 192 19.08 -10.01 -1.35
N SER A 193 20.31 -10.35 -1.74
CA SER A 193 21.51 -9.55 -1.42
C SER A 193 21.46 -8.14 -2.02
N THR A 194 20.72 -7.94 -3.11
CA THR A 194 20.50 -6.64 -3.75
C THR A 194 19.20 -5.98 -3.33
N ALA A 195 18.38 -6.62 -2.49
CA ALA A 195 17.17 -6.00 -1.98
C ALA A 195 17.52 -4.77 -1.14
N ASN A 196 16.87 -3.65 -1.45
CA ASN A 196 17.00 -2.42 -0.68
C ASN A 196 15.60 -1.93 -0.32
N PRO A 197 15.25 -1.89 0.98
CA PRO A 197 13.93 -1.46 1.41
C PRO A 197 13.64 0.01 1.03
N ASN A 198 14.70 0.81 0.87
CA ASN A 198 14.58 2.19 0.42
C ASN A 198 14.59 2.28 -1.12
N SER A 199 13.77 1.49 -1.76
CA SER A 199 13.60 1.45 -3.21
C SER A 199 12.14 1.28 -3.58
N GLU A 200 11.80 1.47 -4.84
CA GLU A 200 10.45 1.23 -5.35
C GLU A 200 10.00 -0.23 -5.18
N HIS A 201 10.92 -1.19 -5.20
CA HIS A 201 10.61 -2.59 -4.89
C HIS A 201 10.02 -2.78 -3.49
N GLY A 202 10.51 -2.00 -2.52
CA GLY A 202 10.01 -2.04 -1.15
C GLY A 202 8.75 -1.20 -0.95
N LEU A 203 8.44 -0.32 -1.88
CA LEU A 203 7.36 0.65 -1.74
C LEU A 203 6.04 0.07 -2.22
N GLN A 204 5.11 -0.15 -1.32
CA GLN A 204 3.81 -0.72 -1.62
C GLN A 204 2.71 0.33 -1.51
N ASN A 205 1.82 0.34 -2.49
CA ASN A 205 0.65 1.20 -2.49
C ASN A 205 -0.38 0.70 -1.47
N ALA A 206 -0.60 1.47 -0.41
CA ALA A 206 -1.48 1.12 0.70
C ALA A 206 -2.85 1.83 0.65
N ARG A 207 -3.25 2.33 -0.53
CA ARG A 207 -4.61 2.87 -0.71
C ARG A 207 -5.64 1.76 -0.56
N TYR A 208 -6.79 2.11 -0.01
CA TYR A 208 -7.87 1.15 0.16
C TYR A 208 -9.25 1.81 0.03
N LEU A 209 -10.24 0.99 -0.27
CA LEU A 209 -11.67 1.27 -0.16
C LEU A 209 -12.33 0.07 0.52
N ARG A 210 -13.11 0.32 1.58
CA ARG A 210 -13.83 -0.75 2.28
C ARG A 210 -15.26 -0.34 2.62
N LEU A 211 -16.16 -1.28 2.53
CA LEU A 211 -17.48 -1.20 3.17
C LEU A 211 -17.29 -1.51 4.66
N LYS A 212 -17.24 -0.47 5.47
CA LYS A 212 -16.90 -0.58 6.90
C LYS A 212 -18.07 -1.12 7.72
N ASN A 213 -19.27 -0.69 7.38
CA ASN A 213 -20.49 -1.11 8.06
C ASN A 213 -21.63 -1.29 7.06
N LEU A 214 -22.40 -2.33 7.25
CA LEU A 214 -23.62 -2.59 6.52
C LEU A 214 -24.66 -3.06 7.52
N GLU A 215 -25.83 -2.44 7.53
CA GLU A 215 -26.93 -2.82 8.40
C GLU A 215 -28.25 -2.78 7.66
N ILE A 216 -29.08 -3.80 7.86
CA ILE A 216 -30.45 -3.86 7.40
C ILE A 216 -31.31 -4.21 8.60
N GLY A 217 -32.35 -3.41 8.85
CA GLY A 217 -33.29 -3.58 9.94
C GLY A 217 -34.74 -3.60 9.46
N TYR A 218 -35.59 -4.21 10.28
CA TYR A 218 -37.02 -4.15 10.11
C TYR A 218 -37.70 -3.90 11.46
N SER A 219 -38.46 -2.84 11.52
CA SER A 219 -39.29 -2.47 12.66
C SER A 219 -40.71 -3.04 12.49
N LEU A 220 -41.12 -3.87 13.42
CA LEU A 220 -42.45 -4.50 13.38
C LEU A 220 -43.58 -3.47 13.49
N PRO A 221 -44.67 -3.64 12.74
CA PRO A 221 -45.81 -2.74 12.82
C PRO A 221 -46.43 -2.67 14.23
N LYS A 222 -46.65 -1.48 14.73
CA LYS A 222 -47.25 -1.27 16.06
C LYS A 222 -48.54 -2.07 16.31
N LYS A 223 -49.37 -2.26 15.26
CA LYS A 223 -50.60 -3.03 15.33
C LYS A 223 -50.43 -4.50 15.81
N TRP A 224 -49.26 -5.07 15.60
CA TRP A 224 -48.97 -6.43 16.06
C TRP A 224 -48.45 -6.41 17.50
N LEU A 225 -47.74 -5.41 17.89
CA LEU A 225 -47.03 -5.30 19.15
C LEU A 225 -47.98 -4.88 20.31
N THR A 226 -48.95 -4.01 20.03
CA THR A 226 -49.93 -3.54 21.02
C THR A 226 -50.75 -4.68 21.60
N LYS A 227 -50.97 -5.76 20.82
CA LYS A 227 -51.71 -6.96 21.30
C LYS A 227 -50.95 -7.71 22.41
N VAL A 228 -49.65 -7.56 22.49
CA VAL A 228 -48.78 -8.26 23.46
C VAL A 228 -48.11 -7.28 24.45
N GLY A 229 -48.55 -6.00 24.47
CA GLY A 229 -48.05 -5.01 25.41
C GLY A 229 -46.62 -4.54 25.13
N ILE A 230 -46.09 -4.71 23.92
CA ILE A 230 -44.74 -4.28 23.53
C ILE A 230 -44.85 -3.01 22.69
N GLU A 231 -44.05 -2.00 22.99
CA GLU A 231 -44.09 -0.70 22.30
C GLU A 231 -43.34 -0.72 20.96
N ASN A 232 -42.18 -1.35 20.89
CA ASN A 232 -41.33 -1.41 19.69
C ASN A 232 -40.48 -2.69 19.67
N VAL A 233 -40.40 -3.30 18.50
CA VAL A 233 -39.44 -4.39 18.20
C VAL A 233 -38.82 -4.13 16.87
N ARG A 234 -37.49 -4.12 16.82
CA ARG A 234 -36.68 -4.04 15.60
C ARG A 234 -35.76 -5.25 15.51
N ILE A 235 -35.82 -5.94 14.39
CA ILE A 235 -34.94 -7.04 14.06
C ILE A 235 -33.94 -6.50 13.03
N TYR A 236 -32.66 -6.77 13.22
CA TYR A 236 -31.64 -6.29 12.28
C TYR A 236 -30.53 -7.32 12.09
N ALA A 237 -29.85 -7.21 10.95
CA ALA A 237 -28.61 -7.87 10.65
C ALA A 237 -27.54 -6.80 10.35
N SER A 238 -26.36 -6.99 10.88
CA SER A 238 -25.22 -6.08 10.63
C SER A 238 -23.98 -6.87 10.25
N ALA A 239 -23.17 -6.28 9.38
CA ALA A 239 -21.87 -6.79 8.98
C ALA A 239 -20.81 -5.70 9.08
N TYR A 240 -19.65 -6.06 9.62
CA TYR A 240 -18.51 -5.16 9.76
C TYR A 240 -17.38 -5.60 8.81
N ASN A 241 -16.89 -4.65 8.01
CA ASN A 241 -15.86 -4.86 6.99
C ASN A 241 -16.17 -6.00 5.99
N PRO A 242 -17.42 -6.14 5.49
CA PRO A 242 -17.80 -7.25 4.63
C PRO A 242 -17.08 -7.21 3.28
N VAL A 243 -16.62 -6.05 2.84
CA VAL A 243 -15.85 -5.88 1.59
C VAL A 243 -14.68 -4.94 1.83
N SER A 244 -13.50 -5.33 1.39
CA SER A 244 -12.30 -4.50 1.42
C SER A 244 -11.51 -4.68 0.12
N TYR A 245 -11.25 -3.56 -0.56
CA TYR A 245 -10.33 -3.48 -1.69
C TYR A 245 -9.06 -2.80 -1.22
N THR A 246 -7.95 -3.51 -1.30
CA THR A 246 -6.63 -2.96 -1.02
C THR A 246 -5.73 -3.18 -2.24
N HIS A 247 -4.77 -2.28 -2.46
CA HIS A 247 -3.73 -2.48 -3.47
C HIS A 247 -2.50 -3.22 -2.90
N LEU A 248 -2.46 -3.44 -1.60
CA LEU A 248 -1.53 -4.41 -1.06
C LEU A 248 -1.88 -5.76 -1.68
N ARG A 249 -0.92 -6.42 -2.28
CA ARG A 249 -1.04 -7.83 -2.61
C ARG A 249 -1.18 -8.57 -1.28
N ALA A 250 -2.41 -8.69 -0.80
CA ALA A 250 -2.72 -9.73 0.14
C ALA A 250 -2.59 -11.02 -0.68
N HIS A 251 -1.65 -11.88 -0.36
CA HIS A 251 -1.78 -13.28 -0.71
C HIS A 251 -3.10 -13.71 -0.08
N GLU A 252 -4.13 -13.82 -0.92
CA GLU A 252 -5.37 -14.44 -0.50
C GLU A 252 -4.99 -15.87 -0.13
N THR A 253 -4.85 -16.12 1.17
CA THR A 253 -4.92 -17.48 1.67
C THR A 253 -6.31 -17.92 1.28
N THR A 254 -6.42 -18.65 0.18
CA THR A 254 -7.60 -19.43 -0.14
C THR A 254 -7.78 -20.39 1.03
N LEU A 255 -8.65 -20.02 1.94
CA LEU A 255 -9.26 -20.95 2.89
C LEU A 255 -10.01 -21.97 2.04
N HIS A 256 -9.37 -23.08 1.75
CA HIS A 256 -10.06 -24.28 1.33
C HIS A 256 -10.86 -24.75 2.55
N LEU A 257 -12.16 -24.45 2.55
CA LEU A 257 -13.17 -25.14 3.36
C LEU A 257 -13.39 -26.53 2.79
#